data_0cca002c6317eabb04412483f3d14117
#
_entry.id   0cca002c6317eabb04412483f3d14117
#
_cell.length_a   1.000
_cell.length_b   1.000
_cell.length_c   1.000
_cell.angle_alpha   90.00
_cell.angle_beta   90.00
_cell.angle_gamma   90.00
#
_symmetry.space_group_name_H-M   'P 1'
#
loop_
_entity.id
_entity.type
_entity.pdbx_description
1 polymer ?
#
loop_
_entity_poly.entity_id
_entity_poly.type
_entity_poly.pdbx_seq_one_letter_code
_entity_poly.pdbx_strand_id
1 'polypeptide(L)'
;MDNFVRGRRENLASALAHGPVTIVDGDIQDRELLAEVMHGVDVVFHQAAIRITQCAEEPRLALRVLVDGTFNVLEEAAQAGVKKVIAASSASVYGLAEEFPTSEHHHSYNNRTLYGAAKTFNEGLLRSFHETYGLDYVMLRYFNVYGPRMDVYGAYTEVLVRWMERIDAGQPPLILGDGKQTMDFVYVEDVARANILAAQADVTDEVCNIASGVETSLNDLATTLLRVMESDLQPEYGPARKVNGVSRRLGDTSKASRLLGFETNVSLEDGLRQLVAWWLEARKRALVYA
;
A
#
# COMPACT_ATOMS: atom_id res chain seq x y z
N MET A 1 -12.85 7.21 8.11
CA MET A 1 -13.87 7.09 7.04
C MET A 1 -13.41 6.04 6.02
N ASP A 2 -14.31 5.19 5.53
CA ASP A 2 -14.05 4.15 4.52
C ASP A 2 -15.39 3.81 3.85
N ASN A 3 -15.43 3.57 2.54
CA ASN A 3 -16.64 3.17 1.83
C ASN A 3 -16.85 1.65 1.80
N PHE A 4 -15.98 0.91 2.44
CA PHE A 4 -15.99 -0.55 2.60
C PHE A 4 -16.10 -1.36 1.28
N VAL A 5 -15.75 -0.77 0.14
CA VAL A 5 -15.66 -1.52 -1.13
C VAL A 5 -14.64 -2.65 -1.02
N ARG A 6 -13.56 -2.43 -0.24
CA ARG A 6 -12.51 -3.42 0.03
C ARG A 6 -12.19 -3.54 1.52
N GLY A 7 -12.37 -2.46 2.28
CA GLY A 7 -12.21 -2.43 3.73
C GLY A 7 -13.19 -3.39 4.41
N ARG A 8 -12.81 -3.90 5.58
CA ARG A 8 -13.65 -4.78 6.39
C ARG A 8 -13.70 -4.27 7.82
N ARG A 9 -14.91 -4.20 8.38
CA ARG A 9 -15.12 -3.70 9.75
C ARG A 9 -14.41 -4.55 10.79
N GLU A 10 -14.30 -5.86 10.57
CA GLU A 10 -13.55 -6.76 11.45
C GLU A 10 -12.06 -6.44 11.55
N ASN A 11 -11.46 -5.80 10.56
CA ASN A 11 -10.07 -5.32 10.62
C ASN A 11 -9.87 -4.22 11.68
N LEU A 12 -10.95 -3.53 12.07
CA LEU A 12 -10.95 -2.46 13.05
C LEU A 12 -11.26 -2.95 14.49
N ALA A 13 -11.56 -4.24 14.68
CA ALA A 13 -11.98 -4.79 15.97
C ALA A 13 -11.00 -4.46 17.12
N SER A 14 -9.69 -4.58 16.84
CA SER A 14 -8.66 -4.24 17.84
C SER A 14 -8.67 -2.74 18.17
N ALA A 15 -8.78 -1.87 17.19
CA ALA A 15 -8.82 -0.43 17.40
C ALA A 15 -10.06 0.00 18.21
N LEU A 16 -11.21 -0.57 17.89
CA LEU A 16 -12.47 -0.34 18.61
C LEU A 16 -12.42 -0.81 20.07
N ALA A 17 -11.65 -1.86 20.36
CA ALA A 17 -11.49 -2.38 21.72
C ALA A 17 -10.52 -1.56 22.59
N HIS A 18 -9.60 -0.77 22.00
CA HIS A 18 -8.52 -0.11 22.71
C HIS A 18 -8.62 1.42 22.77
N GLY A 19 -9.58 2.03 22.11
CA GLY A 19 -9.69 3.50 22.14
C GLY A 19 -10.99 4.04 21.55
N PRO A 20 -11.21 5.34 21.67
CA PRO A 20 -12.35 6.00 21.05
C PRO A 20 -12.15 6.05 19.52
N VAL A 21 -12.85 5.19 18.81
CA VAL A 21 -12.84 5.14 17.33
C VAL A 21 -14.25 5.38 16.82
N THR A 22 -14.41 6.38 15.96
CA THR A 22 -15.63 6.61 15.19
C THR A 22 -15.43 6.08 13.77
N ILE A 23 -16.31 5.19 13.34
CA ILE A 23 -16.31 4.68 11.96
C ILE A 23 -17.36 5.46 11.18
N VAL A 24 -16.92 6.15 10.13
CA VAL A 24 -17.80 6.82 9.17
C VAL A 24 -17.81 6.00 7.89
N ASP A 25 -18.99 5.52 7.48
CA ASP A 25 -19.21 4.86 6.20
C ASP A 25 -19.40 5.95 5.14
N GLY A 26 -18.43 6.10 4.23
CA GLY A 26 -18.47 7.18 3.26
C GLY A 26 -17.31 7.16 2.28
N ASP A 27 -17.52 7.83 1.17
CA ASP A 27 -16.56 7.95 0.06
C ASP A 27 -15.89 9.32 0.03
N ILE A 28 -14.61 9.37 -0.31
CA ILE A 28 -13.86 10.63 -0.48
C ILE A 28 -14.35 11.49 -1.65
N GLN A 29 -15.24 10.98 -2.47
CA GLN A 29 -15.96 11.76 -3.50
C GLN A 29 -17.11 12.59 -2.92
N ASP A 30 -17.54 12.30 -1.70
CA ASP A 30 -18.59 13.05 -0.97
C ASP A 30 -17.97 14.22 -0.19
N ARG A 31 -18.02 15.40 -0.78
CA ARG A 31 -17.43 16.62 -0.21
C ARG A 31 -18.16 17.10 1.05
N GLU A 32 -19.48 16.97 1.09
CA GLU A 32 -20.26 17.41 2.26
C GLU A 32 -19.90 16.57 3.48
N LEU A 33 -19.82 15.25 3.30
CA LEU A 33 -19.36 14.33 4.34
C LEU A 33 -17.91 14.59 4.75
N LEU A 34 -17.01 14.87 3.79
CA LEU A 34 -15.62 15.23 4.10
C LEU A 34 -15.54 16.50 4.95
N ALA A 35 -16.29 17.55 4.61
CA ALA A 35 -16.34 18.79 5.40
C ALA A 35 -16.80 18.52 6.84
N GLU A 36 -17.81 17.66 7.02
CA GLU A 36 -18.30 17.26 8.34
C GLU A 36 -17.22 16.51 9.16
N VAL A 37 -16.60 15.49 8.56
CA VAL A 37 -15.64 14.64 9.29
C VAL A 37 -14.28 15.31 9.52
N MET A 38 -13.94 16.35 8.75
CA MET A 38 -12.69 17.12 8.93
C MET A 38 -12.76 18.15 10.08
N HIS A 39 -13.95 18.45 10.59
CA HIS A 39 -14.10 19.42 11.66
C HIS A 39 -13.36 18.99 12.95
N GLY A 40 -12.40 19.83 13.38
CA GLY A 40 -11.60 19.59 14.58
C GLY A 40 -10.53 18.50 14.43
N VAL A 41 -10.20 18.08 13.21
CA VAL A 41 -9.15 17.12 12.92
C VAL A 41 -7.79 17.80 12.85
N ASP A 42 -6.81 17.31 13.59
CA ASP A 42 -5.43 17.81 13.55
C ASP A 42 -4.60 17.17 12.43
N VAL A 43 -4.75 15.86 12.20
CA VAL A 43 -3.94 15.09 11.24
C VAL A 43 -4.83 14.18 10.40
N VAL A 44 -4.59 14.17 9.10
CA VAL A 44 -5.25 13.26 8.15
C VAL A 44 -4.27 12.21 7.65
N PHE A 45 -4.65 10.94 7.75
CA PHE A 45 -3.97 9.82 7.07
C PHE A 45 -4.75 9.45 5.81
N HIS A 46 -4.35 9.98 4.67
CA HIS A 46 -5.01 9.73 3.39
C HIS A 46 -4.50 8.43 2.76
N GLN A 47 -5.22 7.33 3.00
CA GLN A 47 -4.89 6.00 2.50
C GLN A 47 -5.83 5.49 1.40
N ALA A 48 -6.92 6.22 1.12
CA ALA A 48 -7.94 5.83 0.15
C ALA A 48 -7.34 5.70 -1.27
N ALA A 49 -7.52 4.54 -1.89
CA ALA A 49 -7.04 4.25 -3.23
C ALA A 49 -7.73 3.02 -3.81
N ILE A 50 -7.67 2.87 -5.13
CA ILE A 50 -7.99 1.63 -5.84
C ILE A 50 -6.72 1.02 -6.44
N ARG A 51 -6.76 -0.28 -6.75
CA ARG A 51 -5.58 -1.03 -7.21
C ARG A 51 -5.19 -0.70 -8.65
N ILE A 52 -3.92 -0.90 -8.98
CA ILE A 52 -3.35 -0.68 -10.31
C ILE A 52 -4.08 -1.47 -11.41
N THR A 53 -4.50 -2.70 -11.14
CA THR A 53 -5.28 -3.53 -12.07
C THR A 53 -6.67 -2.95 -12.30
N GLN A 54 -7.36 -2.54 -11.25
CA GLN A 54 -8.66 -1.88 -11.36
C GLN A 54 -8.55 -0.54 -12.10
N CYS A 55 -7.48 0.22 -11.89
CA CYS A 55 -7.24 1.46 -12.66
C CYS A 55 -7.15 1.21 -14.17
N ALA A 56 -6.61 0.08 -14.59
CA ALA A 56 -6.52 -0.27 -16.00
C ALA A 56 -7.88 -0.70 -16.58
N GLU A 57 -8.70 -1.35 -15.81
CA GLU A 57 -10.04 -1.82 -16.22
C GLU A 57 -11.10 -0.72 -16.13
N GLU A 58 -11.00 0.14 -15.12
CA GLU A 58 -11.96 1.22 -14.84
C GLU A 58 -11.28 2.61 -14.79
N PRO A 59 -10.71 3.11 -15.91
CA PRO A 59 -9.87 4.33 -15.87
C PRO A 59 -10.64 5.59 -15.43
N ARG A 60 -11.94 5.67 -15.69
CA ARG A 60 -12.78 6.80 -15.22
C ARG A 60 -12.97 6.76 -13.70
N LEU A 61 -13.16 5.59 -13.12
CA LEU A 61 -13.23 5.42 -11.68
C LEU A 61 -11.88 5.78 -11.04
N ALA A 62 -10.78 5.36 -11.67
CA ALA A 62 -9.44 5.70 -11.20
C ALA A 62 -9.23 7.21 -11.08
N LEU A 63 -9.61 8.00 -12.09
CA LEU A 63 -9.53 9.46 -12.01
C LEU A 63 -10.38 10.01 -10.88
N ARG A 64 -11.65 9.62 -10.80
CA ARG A 64 -12.55 10.11 -9.73
C ARG A 64 -12.03 9.80 -8.33
N VAL A 65 -11.54 8.58 -8.08
CA VAL A 65 -11.08 8.20 -6.74
C VAL A 65 -9.69 8.74 -6.45
N LEU A 66 -8.72 8.52 -7.36
CA LEU A 66 -7.33 8.85 -7.08
C LEU A 66 -7.02 10.34 -7.26
N VAL A 67 -7.69 11.03 -8.15
CA VAL A 67 -7.42 12.44 -8.45
C VAL A 67 -8.47 13.33 -7.78
N ASP A 68 -9.72 13.25 -8.22
CA ASP A 68 -10.78 14.12 -7.70
C ASP A 68 -11.01 13.88 -6.20
N GLY A 69 -11.05 12.61 -5.76
CA GLY A 69 -11.19 12.27 -4.34
C GLY A 69 -10.03 12.75 -3.49
N THR A 70 -8.77 12.65 -3.98
CA THR A 70 -7.62 13.22 -3.26
C THR A 70 -7.71 14.74 -3.20
N PHE A 71 -8.12 15.40 -4.30
CA PHE A 71 -8.33 16.84 -4.30
C PHE A 71 -9.38 17.26 -3.24
N ASN A 72 -10.52 16.58 -3.18
CA ASN A 72 -11.55 16.85 -2.17
C ASN A 72 -11.00 16.72 -0.74
N VAL A 73 -10.24 15.66 -0.46
CA VAL A 73 -9.61 15.47 0.88
C VAL A 73 -8.71 16.64 1.23
N LEU A 74 -7.88 17.12 0.29
CA LEU A 74 -6.94 18.21 0.54
C LEU A 74 -7.66 19.57 0.66
N GLU A 75 -8.68 19.80 -0.16
CA GLU A 75 -9.47 21.02 -0.11
C GLU A 75 -10.19 21.14 1.24
N GLU A 76 -10.90 20.11 1.67
CA GLU A 76 -11.61 20.12 2.95
C GLU A 76 -10.65 20.12 4.15
N ALA A 77 -9.48 19.46 4.05
CA ALA A 77 -8.44 19.52 5.07
C ALA A 77 -7.89 20.95 5.24
N ALA A 78 -7.62 21.64 4.14
CA ALA A 78 -7.14 23.02 4.17
C ALA A 78 -8.21 23.97 4.74
N GLN A 79 -9.47 23.83 4.33
CA GLN A 79 -10.59 24.63 4.82
C GLN A 79 -10.85 24.40 6.32
N ALA A 80 -10.71 23.17 6.80
CA ALA A 80 -10.91 22.82 8.21
C ALA A 80 -9.71 23.20 9.10
N GLY A 81 -8.60 23.65 8.53
CA GLY A 81 -7.39 23.99 9.27
C GLY A 81 -6.65 22.78 9.82
N VAL A 82 -6.71 21.64 9.11
CA VAL A 82 -5.90 20.45 9.42
C VAL A 82 -4.42 20.84 9.41
N LYS A 83 -3.69 20.40 10.44
CA LYS A 83 -2.27 20.78 10.60
C LYS A 83 -1.37 20.01 9.64
N LYS A 84 -1.66 18.72 9.41
CA LYS A 84 -0.80 17.87 8.60
C LYS A 84 -1.54 16.75 7.90
N VAL A 85 -1.16 16.47 6.65
CA VAL A 85 -1.64 15.32 5.88
C VAL A 85 -0.52 14.31 5.66
N ILE A 86 -0.72 13.06 6.06
CA ILE A 86 0.16 11.93 5.71
C ILE A 86 -0.53 11.13 4.61
N ALA A 87 0.05 11.13 3.42
CA ALA A 87 -0.62 10.56 2.27
C ALA A 87 0.15 9.37 1.66
N ALA A 88 -0.62 8.34 1.29
CA ALA A 88 -0.09 7.18 0.59
C ALA A 88 0.25 7.52 -0.86
N SER A 89 1.55 7.54 -1.19
CA SER A 89 2.07 7.43 -2.55
C SER A 89 2.47 5.97 -2.84
N SER A 90 3.26 5.74 -3.86
CA SER A 90 3.61 4.38 -4.29
C SER A 90 4.94 4.36 -5.05
N ALA A 91 5.71 3.28 -4.92
CA ALA A 91 6.82 2.99 -5.81
C ALA A 91 6.43 2.91 -7.31
N SER A 92 5.13 2.86 -7.61
CA SER A 92 4.63 2.94 -8.99
C SER A 92 4.90 4.29 -9.67
N VAL A 93 5.21 5.35 -8.92
CA VAL A 93 5.63 6.65 -9.49
C VAL A 93 6.93 6.53 -10.29
N TYR A 94 7.81 5.61 -9.94
CA TYR A 94 9.06 5.37 -10.66
C TYR A 94 8.88 4.66 -12.01
N GLY A 95 7.76 3.95 -12.18
CA GLY A 95 7.53 3.14 -13.38
C GLY A 95 8.60 2.06 -13.56
N LEU A 96 9.29 2.11 -14.70
CA LEU A 96 10.47 1.27 -14.99
C LEU A 96 11.72 2.02 -14.51
N ALA A 97 12.05 1.87 -13.24
CA ALA A 97 13.22 2.51 -12.65
C ALA A 97 14.52 1.99 -13.30
N GLU A 98 15.50 2.88 -13.43
CA GLU A 98 16.78 2.63 -14.10
C GLU A 98 17.94 2.54 -13.09
N GLU A 99 17.75 3.06 -11.88
CA GLU A 99 18.76 3.10 -10.81
C GLU A 99 18.28 2.37 -9.57
N PHE A 100 19.16 1.58 -8.94
CA PHE A 100 18.86 0.76 -7.76
C PHE A 100 20.02 0.78 -6.74
N PRO A 101 19.73 0.96 -5.44
CA PRO A 101 18.42 1.25 -4.88
C PRO A 101 17.84 2.55 -5.45
N THR A 102 16.50 2.58 -5.69
CA THR A 102 15.82 3.73 -6.28
C THR A 102 15.56 4.79 -5.21
N SER A 103 16.18 5.95 -5.33
CA SER A 103 15.97 7.09 -4.43
C SER A 103 14.76 7.93 -4.83
N GLU A 104 14.30 8.80 -3.94
CA GLU A 104 13.17 9.71 -4.20
C GLU A 104 13.47 10.75 -5.28
N HIS A 105 14.74 10.97 -5.63
CA HIS A 105 15.17 11.87 -6.71
C HIS A 105 15.04 11.23 -8.10
N HIS A 106 14.82 9.92 -8.19
CA HIS A 106 14.60 9.26 -9.47
C HIS A 106 13.35 9.83 -10.16
N HIS A 107 13.47 10.12 -11.46
CA HIS A 107 12.39 10.69 -12.24
C HIS A 107 11.20 9.73 -12.43
N SER A 108 10.00 10.27 -12.66
CA SER A 108 8.78 9.51 -12.93
C SER A 108 8.46 9.32 -14.42
N TYR A 109 9.41 9.67 -15.32
CA TYR A 109 9.17 9.69 -16.77
C TYR A 109 8.82 8.31 -17.36
N ASN A 110 9.38 7.24 -16.79
CA ASN A 110 9.14 5.87 -17.24
C ASN A 110 7.86 5.23 -16.65
N ASN A 111 6.99 6.04 -16.07
CA ASN A 111 5.69 5.57 -15.62
C ASN A 111 4.82 5.15 -16.80
N ARG A 112 4.22 3.96 -16.72
CA ARG A 112 3.40 3.35 -17.79
C ARG A 112 2.01 2.95 -17.32
N THR A 113 1.59 3.41 -16.13
CA THR A 113 0.30 3.03 -15.55
C THR A 113 -0.50 4.26 -15.12
N LEU A 114 -1.82 4.23 -15.30
CA LEU A 114 -2.70 5.28 -14.83
C LEU A 114 -2.60 5.48 -13.30
N TYR A 115 -2.46 4.37 -12.56
CA TYR A 115 -2.26 4.41 -11.11
C TYR A 115 -1.01 5.21 -10.73
N GLY A 116 0.14 4.89 -11.35
CA GLY A 116 1.37 5.60 -11.06
C GLY A 116 1.32 7.07 -11.51
N ALA A 117 0.69 7.36 -12.67
CA ALA A 117 0.48 8.74 -13.12
C ALA A 117 -0.38 9.54 -12.13
N ALA A 118 -1.47 8.95 -11.62
CA ALA A 118 -2.30 9.59 -10.60
C ALA A 118 -1.54 9.82 -9.29
N LYS A 119 -0.73 8.86 -8.84
CA LYS A 119 0.11 9.04 -7.64
C LYS A 119 1.17 10.13 -7.83
N THR A 120 1.79 10.20 -9.01
CA THR A 120 2.72 11.31 -9.35
C THR A 120 2.01 12.67 -9.34
N PHE A 121 0.80 12.73 -9.91
CA PHE A 121 -0.02 13.94 -9.87
C PHE A 121 -0.35 14.35 -8.43
N ASN A 122 -0.72 13.40 -7.57
CA ASN A 122 -1.05 13.67 -6.17
C ASN A 122 0.15 14.21 -5.38
N GLU A 123 1.38 13.77 -5.67
CA GLU A 123 2.58 14.35 -5.07
C GLU A 123 2.74 15.84 -5.44
N GLY A 124 2.52 16.18 -6.70
CA GLY A 124 2.49 17.57 -7.14
C GLY A 124 1.33 18.37 -6.55
N LEU A 125 0.18 17.73 -6.38
CA LEU A 125 -1.01 18.35 -5.79
C LEU A 125 -0.79 18.73 -4.31
N LEU A 126 -0.24 17.82 -3.50
CA LEU A 126 0.07 18.12 -2.09
C LEU A 126 1.08 19.26 -1.96
N ARG A 127 2.12 19.26 -2.80
CA ARG A 127 3.09 20.36 -2.85
C ARG A 127 2.42 21.70 -3.18
N SER A 128 1.48 21.72 -4.13
CA SER A 128 0.72 22.89 -4.48
C SER A 128 -0.18 23.39 -3.32
N PHE A 129 -0.81 22.47 -2.59
CA PHE A 129 -1.62 22.82 -1.42
C PHE A 129 -0.76 23.35 -0.27
N HIS A 130 0.42 22.81 -0.07
CA HIS A 130 1.38 23.35 0.90
C HIS A 130 1.78 24.77 0.57
N GLU A 131 2.22 25.02 -0.67
CA GLU A 131 2.65 26.34 -1.12
C GLU A 131 1.51 27.37 -1.09
N THR A 132 0.28 26.96 -1.47
CA THR A 132 -0.83 27.89 -1.66
C THR A 132 -1.60 28.15 -0.35
N TYR A 133 -1.77 27.11 0.47
CA TYR A 133 -2.64 27.14 1.64
C TYR A 133 -1.91 26.87 2.96
N GLY A 134 -0.61 26.60 2.93
CA GLY A 134 0.19 26.27 4.11
C GLY A 134 -0.17 24.92 4.74
N LEU A 135 -0.75 23.98 3.98
CA LEU A 135 -1.11 22.67 4.47
C LEU A 135 0.13 21.77 4.55
N ASP A 136 0.60 21.47 5.74
CA ASP A 136 1.75 20.59 5.93
C ASP A 136 1.47 19.16 5.47
N TYR A 137 2.47 18.49 4.89
CA TYR A 137 2.30 17.12 4.44
C TYR A 137 3.60 16.30 4.44
N VAL A 138 3.43 14.99 4.51
CA VAL A 138 4.46 14.00 4.14
C VAL A 138 3.81 12.92 3.28
N MET A 139 4.42 12.60 2.15
CA MET A 139 4.01 11.47 1.32
C MET A 139 4.92 10.28 1.49
N LEU A 140 4.33 9.11 1.54
CA LEU A 140 5.02 7.85 1.73
C LEU A 140 4.87 6.98 0.48
N ARG A 141 5.96 6.78 -0.26
CA ARG A 141 6.00 5.87 -1.42
C ARG A 141 6.13 4.44 -0.94
N TYR A 142 5.00 3.76 -0.75
CA TYR A 142 4.99 2.36 -0.35
C TYR A 142 5.52 1.48 -1.47
N PHE A 143 6.43 0.56 -1.12
CA PHE A 143 6.84 -0.53 -1.98
C PHE A 143 5.82 -1.68 -1.90
N ASN A 144 6.21 -2.94 -1.94
CA ASN A 144 5.22 -4.03 -1.99
C ASN A 144 4.80 -4.40 -0.56
N VAL A 145 3.72 -3.78 -0.10
CA VAL A 145 3.18 -4.01 1.25
C VAL A 145 2.53 -5.39 1.33
N TYR A 146 2.87 -6.14 2.36
CA TYR A 146 2.26 -7.44 2.65
C TYR A 146 2.03 -7.60 4.16
N GLY A 147 1.15 -8.53 4.56
CA GLY A 147 0.89 -8.84 5.96
C GLY A 147 -0.58 -9.13 6.25
N PRO A 148 -0.91 -9.39 7.53
CA PRO A 148 -2.29 -9.62 7.98
C PRO A 148 -3.25 -8.50 7.55
N ARG A 149 -4.53 -8.86 7.39
CA ARG A 149 -5.61 -7.97 6.94
C ARG A 149 -5.50 -7.49 5.49
N MET A 150 -4.56 -8.05 4.71
CA MET A 150 -4.58 -7.79 3.28
C MET A 150 -5.87 -8.36 2.67
N ASP A 151 -6.28 -7.79 1.53
CA ASP A 151 -7.51 -8.22 0.86
C ASP A 151 -7.31 -9.62 0.26
N VAL A 152 -7.96 -10.60 0.85
CA VAL A 152 -7.98 -12.01 0.42
C VAL A 152 -9.25 -12.37 -0.34
N TYR A 153 -10.12 -11.38 -0.59
CA TYR A 153 -11.41 -11.56 -1.25
C TYR A 153 -11.46 -10.77 -2.56
N GLY A 154 -12.03 -11.36 -3.59
CA GLY A 154 -12.26 -10.67 -4.86
C GLY A 154 -11.25 -10.96 -5.96
N ALA A 155 -11.46 -10.31 -7.11
CA ALA A 155 -10.76 -10.62 -8.35
C ALA A 155 -9.30 -10.11 -8.40
N TYR A 156 -8.95 -9.14 -7.55
CA TYR A 156 -7.66 -8.45 -7.62
C TYR A 156 -6.70 -8.82 -6.47
N THR A 157 -6.75 -10.06 -6.00
CA THR A 157 -5.87 -10.53 -4.92
C THR A 157 -4.40 -10.56 -5.37
N GLU A 158 -3.51 -10.27 -4.42
CA GLU A 158 -2.07 -10.27 -4.65
C GLU A 158 -1.51 -11.69 -4.83
N VAL A 159 -0.30 -11.79 -5.37
CA VAL A 159 0.37 -13.07 -5.65
C VAL A 159 0.46 -13.98 -4.43
N LEU A 160 0.75 -13.43 -3.25
CA LEU A 160 0.86 -14.19 -1.99
C LEU A 160 -0.45 -14.89 -1.63
N VAL A 161 -1.60 -14.20 -1.78
CA VAL A 161 -2.92 -14.79 -1.50
C VAL A 161 -3.18 -15.98 -2.44
N ARG A 162 -2.95 -15.78 -3.74
CA ARG A 162 -3.15 -16.85 -4.74
C ARG A 162 -2.24 -18.05 -4.49
N TRP A 163 -1.00 -17.81 -4.05
CA TRP A 163 -0.09 -18.90 -3.74
C TRP A 163 -0.49 -19.62 -2.46
N MET A 164 -0.90 -18.90 -1.40
CA MET A 164 -1.42 -19.54 -0.18
C MET A 164 -2.64 -20.41 -0.47
N GLU A 165 -3.58 -19.93 -1.29
CA GLU A 165 -4.77 -20.69 -1.70
C GLU A 165 -4.40 -21.97 -2.48
N ARG A 166 -3.46 -21.89 -3.42
CA ARG A 166 -2.99 -23.04 -4.19
C ARG A 166 -2.28 -24.07 -3.30
N ILE A 167 -1.35 -23.62 -2.45
CA ILE A 167 -0.60 -24.48 -1.55
C ILE A 167 -1.55 -25.22 -0.58
N ASP A 168 -2.51 -24.51 -0.01
CA ASP A 168 -3.51 -25.12 0.88
C ASP A 168 -4.43 -26.12 0.16
N ALA A 169 -4.65 -25.94 -1.14
CA ALA A 169 -5.35 -26.89 -2.00
C ALA A 169 -4.45 -28.04 -2.52
N GLY A 170 -3.22 -28.16 -2.03
CA GLY A 170 -2.25 -29.17 -2.49
C GLY A 170 -1.72 -28.91 -3.90
N GLN A 171 -1.79 -27.68 -4.39
CA GLN A 171 -1.32 -27.28 -5.71
C GLN A 171 -0.05 -26.40 -5.60
N PRO A 172 0.93 -26.53 -6.50
CA PRO A 172 2.10 -25.69 -6.52
C PRO A 172 1.79 -24.21 -6.69
N PRO A 173 2.56 -23.28 -6.07
CA PRO A 173 2.48 -21.87 -6.39
C PRO A 173 2.89 -21.64 -7.85
N LEU A 174 2.08 -20.87 -8.60
CA LEU A 174 2.32 -20.57 -10.02
C LEU A 174 3.09 -19.26 -10.17
N ILE A 175 4.31 -19.34 -10.65
CA ILE A 175 5.16 -18.20 -10.98
C ILE A 175 4.97 -17.87 -12.47
N LEU A 176 4.64 -16.61 -12.79
CA LEU A 176 4.53 -16.15 -14.16
C LEU A 176 5.87 -15.60 -14.66
N GLY A 177 6.44 -16.22 -15.71
CA GLY A 177 7.79 -15.97 -16.18
C GLY A 177 8.81 -16.94 -15.55
N ASP A 178 10.05 -16.49 -15.42
CA ASP A 178 11.17 -17.31 -14.87
C ASP A 178 11.38 -17.10 -13.35
N GLY A 179 10.58 -16.24 -12.73
CA GLY A 179 10.64 -15.96 -11.30
C GLY A 179 11.87 -15.15 -10.85
N LYS A 180 12.68 -14.65 -11.76
CA LYS A 180 13.86 -13.82 -11.45
C LYS A 180 13.54 -12.33 -11.23
N GLN A 181 12.32 -11.91 -11.56
CA GLN A 181 11.88 -10.56 -11.25
C GLN A 181 11.91 -10.34 -9.74
N THR A 182 12.44 -9.19 -9.34
CA THR A 182 12.67 -8.88 -7.93
C THR A 182 11.81 -7.72 -7.44
N MET A 183 11.37 -7.83 -6.20
CA MET A 183 10.56 -6.83 -5.51
C MET A 183 11.11 -6.59 -4.10
N ASP A 184 10.86 -5.39 -3.61
CA ASP A 184 11.10 -5.01 -2.22
C ASP A 184 9.78 -5.16 -1.46
N PHE A 185 9.74 -6.08 -0.52
CA PHE A 185 8.54 -6.38 0.30
C PHE A 185 8.67 -5.73 1.67
N VAL A 186 7.71 -4.91 2.03
CA VAL A 186 7.66 -4.23 3.34
C VAL A 186 6.45 -4.70 4.14
N TYR A 187 6.67 -5.03 5.42
CA TYR A 187 5.62 -5.56 6.27
C TYR A 187 4.61 -4.46 6.68
N VAL A 188 3.34 -4.82 6.75
CA VAL A 188 2.23 -3.87 6.96
C VAL A 188 2.35 -3.06 8.26
N GLU A 189 2.87 -3.65 9.34
CA GLU A 189 3.05 -2.93 10.61
C GLU A 189 4.22 -1.94 10.54
N ASP A 190 5.27 -2.23 9.77
CA ASP A 190 6.33 -1.26 9.50
C ASP A 190 5.78 -0.06 8.70
N VAL A 191 4.88 -0.31 7.73
CA VAL A 191 4.19 0.77 7.01
C VAL A 191 3.29 1.58 7.94
N ALA A 192 2.53 0.94 8.83
CA ALA A 192 1.71 1.63 9.82
C ALA A 192 2.58 2.50 10.75
N ARG A 193 3.72 1.98 11.21
CA ARG A 193 4.69 2.72 12.00
C ARG A 193 5.29 3.89 11.25
N ALA A 194 5.60 3.73 9.95
CA ALA A 194 6.07 4.83 9.12
C ALA A 194 5.07 6.00 9.05
N ASN A 195 3.77 5.71 8.97
CA ASN A 195 2.73 6.74 9.02
C ASN A 195 2.73 7.51 10.35
N ILE A 196 2.86 6.81 11.47
CA ILE A 196 2.92 7.43 12.80
C ILE A 196 4.19 8.30 12.91
N LEU A 197 5.34 7.78 12.49
CA LEU A 197 6.59 8.52 12.49
C LEU A 197 6.50 9.80 11.64
N ALA A 198 5.90 9.69 10.44
CA ALA A 198 5.70 10.84 9.57
C ALA A 198 4.76 11.90 10.18
N ALA A 199 3.73 11.46 10.92
CA ALA A 199 2.84 12.38 11.63
C ALA A 199 3.52 13.10 12.79
N GLN A 200 4.45 12.44 13.48
CA GLN A 200 5.17 12.96 14.64
C GLN A 200 6.42 13.77 14.28
N ALA A 201 7.01 13.52 13.12
CA ALA A 201 8.24 14.21 12.69
C ALA A 201 7.96 15.70 12.38
N ASP A 202 8.89 16.55 12.78
CA ASP A 202 8.87 18.00 12.44
C ASP A 202 9.44 18.23 11.03
N VAL A 203 8.75 17.63 10.03
CA VAL A 203 9.11 17.76 8.61
C VAL A 203 7.84 17.97 7.78
N THR A 204 7.95 18.75 6.73
CA THR A 204 6.89 19.00 5.74
C THR A 204 7.47 19.12 4.34
N ASP A 205 6.64 19.16 3.31
CA ASP A 205 7.03 19.19 1.87
C ASP A 205 7.98 18.05 1.51
N GLU A 206 7.72 16.85 2.05
CA GLU A 206 8.63 15.72 1.91
C GLU A 206 7.93 14.48 1.34
N VAL A 207 8.69 13.74 0.55
CA VAL A 207 8.32 12.41 0.05
C VAL A 207 9.38 11.41 0.48
N CYS A 208 8.99 10.27 1.06
CA CYS A 208 9.90 9.26 1.56
C CYS A 208 9.53 7.86 1.02
N ASN A 209 10.53 7.07 0.63
CA ASN A 209 10.36 5.66 0.33
C ASN A 209 10.12 4.86 1.62
N ILE A 210 9.08 4.03 1.61
CA ILE A 210 8.81 3.06 2.67
C ILE A 210 8.94 1.66 2.06
N ALA A 211 10.09 1.07 2.31
CA ALA A 211 10.58 -0.17 1.73
C ALA A 211 11.39 -0.94 2.78
N SER A 212 11.72 -2.19 2.49
CA SER A 212 12.64 -2.96 3.35
C SER A 212 14.11 -2.71 3.04
N GLY A 213 14.42 -2.24 1.82
CA GLY A 213 15.78 -2.16 1.30
C GLY A 213 16.36 -3.53 0.94
N VAL A 214 15.54 -4.58 0.91
CA VAL A 214 15.95 -5.95 0.59
C VAL A 214 15.28 -6.40 -0.71
N GLU A 215 16.11 -6.82 -1.65
CA GLU A 215 15.68 -7.32 -2.95
C GLU A 215 15.32 -8.81 -2.84
N THR A 216 14.08 -9.18 -3.17
CA THR A 216 13.59 -10.56 -3.11
C THR A 216 13.06 -10.98 -4.46
N SER A 217 13.57 -12.09 -5.04
CA SER A 217 13.01 -12.66 -6.26
C SER A 217 11.67 -13.38 -5.99
N LEU A 218 10.85 -13.56 -7.03
CA LEU A 218 9.63 -14.38 -6.88
C LEU A 218 9.96 -15.84 -6.58
N ASN A 219 11.12 -16.35 -7.02
CA ASN A 219 11.60 -17.68 -6.66
C ASN A 219 11.87 -17.77 -5.16
N ASP A 220 12.61 -16.81 -4.60
CA ASP A 220 12.92 -16.78 -3.16
C ASP A 220 11.64 -16.59 -2.33
N LEU A 221 10.72 -15.71 -2.79
CA LEU A 221 9.43 -15.52 -2.14
C LEU A 221 8.61 -16.79 -2.10
N ALA A 222 8.50 -17.53 -3.22
CA ALA A 222 7.76 -18.77 -3.30
C ALA A 222 8.38 -19.86 -2.41
N THR A 223 9.71 -19.99 -2.43
CA THR A 223 10.45 -20.93 -1.58
C THR A 223 10.25 -20.65 -0.11
N THR A 224 10.32 -19.37 0.28
CA THR A 224 10.09 -18.95 1.67
C THR A 224 8.65 -19.21 2.11
N LEU A 225 7.67 -18.92 1.24
CA LEU A 225 6.26 -19.18 1.53
C LEU A 225 5.97 -20.68 1.68
N LEU A 226 6.50 -21.54 0.80
CA LEU A 226 6.37 -22.99 0.90
C LEU A 226 6.93 -23.50 2.23
N ARG A 227 8.11 -23.02 2.63
CA ARG A 227 8.72 -23.38 3.92
C ARG A 227 7.86 -22.92 5.10
N VAL A 228 7.31 -21.71 5.07
CA VAL A 228 6.42 -21.17 6.12
C VAL A 228 5.12 -21.97 6.22
N MET A 229 4.61 -22.47 5.09
CA MET A 229 3.40 -23.31 5.03
C MET A 229 3.69 -24.80 5.20
N GLU A 230 4.94 -25.18 5.53
CA GLU A 230 5.37 -26.57 5.75
C GLU A 230 5.00 -27.49 4.57
N SER A 231 5.20 -27.00 3.34
CA SER A 231 4.84 -27.70 2.10
C SER A 231 6.07 -28.14 1.31
N ASP A 232 6.08 -29.41 0.88
CA ASP A 232 7.12 -29.99 0.02
C ASP A 232 6.88 -29.74 -1.49
N LEU A 233 5.84 -29.01 -1.84
CA LEU A 233 5.54 -28.67 -3.22
C LEU A 233 6.66 -27.85 -3.85
N GLN A 234 6.80 -27.95 -5.18
CA GLN A 234 7.76 -27.15 -5.95
C GLN A 234 7.01 -26.14 -6.82
N PRO A 235 7.51 -24.91 -7.00
CA PRO A 235 6.86 -23.94 -7.86
C PRO A 235 6.67 -24.43 -9.30
N GLU A 236 5.53 -24.07 -9.88
CA GLU A 236 5.26 -24.19 -11.32
C GLU A 236 5.50 -22.86 -12.03
N TYR A 237 5.88 -22.95 -13.32
CA TYR A 237 6.15 -21.76 -14.13
C TYR A 237 5.16 -21.65 -15.27
N GLY A 238 4.58 -20.47 -15.44
CA GLY A 238 3.64 -20.14 -16.51
C GLY A 238 4.17 -19.04 -17.43
N PRO A 239 3.41 -18.69 -18.49
CA PRO A 239 3.79 -17.62 -19.40
C PRO A 239 4.03 -16.30 -18.67
N ALA A 240 4.99 -15.51 -19.14
CA ALA A 240 5.28 -14.19 -18.59
C ALA A 240 4.07 -13.26 -18.65
N ARG A 241 3.92 -12.42 -17.63
CA ARG A 241 2.81 -11.45 -17.52
C ARG A 241 2.95 -10.35 -18.59
N LYS A 242 1.85 -10.05 -19.28
CA LYS A 242 1.83 -9.00 -20.34
C LYS A 242 1.63 -7.57 -19.79
N VAL A 243 1.11 -7.43 -18.59
CA VAL A 243 0.76 -6.14 -17.97
C VAL A 243 1.66 -5.88 -16.78
N ASN A 244 2.14 -4.64 -16.64
CA ASN A 244 3.02 -4.18 -15.56
C ASN A 244 4.35 -4.97 -15.53
N GLY A 245 5.13 -4.84 -16.60
CA GLY A 245 6.40 -5.55 -16.83
C GLY A 245 7.57 -5.06 -15.97
N VAL A 246 7.33 -4.62 -14.73
CA VAL A 246 8.40 -4.23 -13.80
C VAL A 246 9.20 -5.48 -13.43
N SER A 247 10.47 -5.48 -13.81
CA SER A 247 11.38 -6.61 -13.57
C SER A 247 12.15 -6.47 -12.25
N ARG A 248 12.29 -5.24 -11.74
CA ARG A 248 13.09 -4.95 -10.54
C ARG A 248 12.49 -3.79 -9.74
N ARG A 249 12.38 -3.95 -8.43
CA ARG A 249 12.07 -2.89 -7.46
C ARG A 249 12.90 -3.07 -6.20
N LEU A 250 13.68 -2.04 -5.88
CA LEU A 250 14.48 -1.96 -4.66
C LEU A 250 14.50 -0.49 -4.23
N GLY A 251 14.04 -0.18 -3.03
CA GLY A 251 13.96 1.19 -2.51
C GLY A 251 15.21 1.61 -1.76
N ASP A 252 15.63 2.86 -1.97
CA ASP A 252 16.56 3.53 -1.06
C ASP A 252 15.74 4.10 0.11
N THR A 253 16.02 3.64 1.32
CA THR A 253 15.30 4.04 2.56
C THR A 253 16.07 5.08 3.38
N SER A 254 17.23 5.53 2.91
CA SER A 254 18.13 6.45 3.64
C SER A 254 17.45 7.76 4.04
N LYS A 255 16.56 8.28 3.18
CA LYS A 255 15.82 9.51 3.45
C LYS A 255 14.78 9.29 4.56
N ALA A 256 14.01 8.21 4.51
CA ALA A 256 13.05 7.86 5.53
C ALA A 256 13.72 7.61 6.89
N SER A 257 14.84 6.92 6.91
CA SER A 257 15.65 6.74 8.13
C SER A 257 16.10 8.08 8.72
N ARG A 258 16.67 8.96 7.90
CA ARG A 258 17.18 10.26 8.35
C ARG A 258 16.08 11.21 8.82
N LEU A 259 14.97 11.33 8.10
CA LEU A 259 13.93 12.32 8.38
C LEU A 259 12.88 11.83 9.37
N LEU A 260 12.57 10.54 9.35
CA LEU A 260 11.48 9.96 10.13
C LEU A 260 11.98 8.98 11.21
N GLY A 261 13.25 8.61 11.21
CA GLY A 261 13.76 7.52 12.03
C GLY A 261 13.17 6.15 11.65
N PHE A 262 12.76 6.00 10.37
CA PHE A 262 12.15 4.77 9.88
C PHE A 262 13.20 3.71 9.59
N GLU A 263 12.98 2.52 10.14
CA GLU A 263 13.70 1.29 9.84
C GLU A 263 12.69 0.14 9.81
N THR A 264 12.92 -0.90 9.04
CA THR A 264 12.08 -2.11 9.08
C THR A 264 12.47 -3.01 10.24
N ASN A 265 11.49 -3.53 10.94
CA ASN A 265 11.69 -4.37 12.12
C ASN A 265 11.33 -5.84 11.88
N VAL A 266 10.61 -6.15 10.80
CA VAL A 266 10.09 -7.49 10.55
C VAL A 266 10.76 -8.08 9.33
N SER A 267 11.40 -9.26 9.48
CA SER A 267 11.97 -10.01 8.37
C SER A 267 10.87 -10.52 7.43
N LEU A 268 11.22 -10.78 6.15
CA LEU A 268 10.25 -11.34 5.19
C LEU A 268 9.65 -12.65 5.71
N GLU A 269 10.47 -13.54 6.28
CA GLU A 269 10.02 -14.83 6.78
C GLU A 269 9.05 -14.68 7.97
N ASP A 270 9.38 -13.83 8.95
CA ASP A 270 8.51 -13.61 10.10
C ASP A 270 7.19 -12.95 9.71
N GLY A 271 7.23 -12.00 8.78
CA GLY A 271 6.04 -11.37 8.23
C GLY A 271 5.16 -12.37 7.46
N LEU A 272 5.75 -13.28 6.69
CA LEU A 272 5.02 -14.36 6.03
C LEU A 272 4.40 -15.34 7.02
N ARG A 273 5.09 -15.70 8.12
CA ARG A 273 4.52 -16.53 9.19
C ARG A 273 3.27 -15.89 9.80
N GLN A 274 3.32 -14.60 10.08
CA GLN A 274 2.18 -13.86 10.62
C GLN A 274 1.04 -13.75 9.60
N LEU A 275 1.35 -13.51 8.33
CA LEU A 275 0.37 -13.48 7.25
C LEU A 275 -0.35 -14.81 7.10
N VAL A 276 0.39 -15.93 7.02
CA VAL A 276 -0.17 -17.28 6.89
C VAL A 276 -1.04 -17.64 8.09
N ALA A 277 -0.56 -17.40 9.31
CA ALA A 277 -1.33 -17.65 10.53
C ALA A 277 -2.66 -16.88 10.53
N TRP A 278 -2.64 -15.58 10.24
CA TRP A 278 -3.84 -14.77 10.13
C TRP A 278 -4.79 -15.27 9.02
N TRP A 279 -4.26 -15.63 7.86
CA TRP A 279 -5.05 -16.09 6.72
C TRP A 279 -5.76 -17.42 7.03
N LEU A 280 -5.09 -18.37 7.68
CA LEU A 280 -5.69 -19.64 8.10
C LEU A 280 -6.82 -19.43 9.10
N GLU A 281 -6.65 -18.50 10.05
CA GLU A 281 -7.71 -18.15 11.00
C GLU A 281 -8.91 -17.47 10.32
N ALA A 282 -8.66 -16.55 9.37
CA ALA A 282 -9.72 -15.89 8.63
C ALA A 282 -10.55 -16.88 7.81
N ARG A 283 -9.91 -17.89 7.19
CA ARG A 283 -10.61 -18.97 6.48
C ARG A 283 -11.46 -19.84 7.42
N LYS A 284 -10.91 -20.23 8.56
CA LYS A 284 -11.69 -21.02 9.54
C LYS A 284 -12.96 -20.29 9.96
N ARG A 285 -12.86 -18.98 10.21
CA ARG A 285 -14.03 -18.15 10.53
C ARG A 285 -15.06 -18.12 9.39
N ALA A 286 -14.61 -17.94 8.16
CA ALA A 286 -15.51 -17.92 7.00
C ALA A 286 -16.29 -19.25 6.82
N LEU A 287 -15.66 -20.38 7.10
CA LEU A 287 -16.29 -21.72 7.02
C LEU A 287 -17.32 -22.00 8.15
N VAL A 288 -17.20 -21.31 9.28
CA VAL A 288 -18.15 -21.47 10.40
C VAL A 288 -19.44 -20.70 10.16
N TYR A 289 -19.42 -19.66 9.33
CA TYR A 289 -20.56 -18.78 9.03
C TYR A 289 -21.17 -19.00 7.64
N ALA A 290 -20.65 -19.95 6.85
CA ALA A 290 -21.20 -20.39 5.56
C ALA A 290 -22.07 -21.65 5.72
#